data_8ba950e7e414509636e1c2c186931f4f
#
_entry.id   8ba950e7e414509636e1c2c186931f4f
#
_cell.length_a   1.000
_cell.length_b   1.000
_cell.length_c   1.000
_cell.angle_alpha   90.00
_cell.angle_beta   90.00
_cell.angle_gamma   90.00
#
_symmetry.space_group_name_H-M   'P 1'
#
loop_
_entity.id
_entity.type
_entity.pdbx_description
1 polymer ?
#
loop_
_entity_poly.entity_id
_entity_poly.type
_entity_poly.pdbx_seq_one_letter_code
_entity_poly.pdbx_strand_id
1 'polypeptide(L)'
;MNTYQIDSNGYYGEFGGAYIPEILYKTVETLKESYLPIIESPEFKKEYHALLRDYVGRPSPLYYASRMSRKYGCKLYLKREDLNHTGAHKINNSIGQILLAKRMGKTRIIAETGAGQHGVATATVCALMNMPCRVYMGALDVERQAVNVERMRMLGAEVMPVYSGNKTLKDATNEAIRDWCCHPADTFYIIGSTVGPHPYPDMVARLQSVISAEIKEQLMEKEGRDYPDYLMACVGGGSNAAGTIYHYIDDERVKLVLGEAGGMGIETPQTAASMEIGTPGILHGSRIMVMQSPDGQIIEPYSISAGLDYPGTGPIHCNLYKTGRAQVMAVNDNEALQAAFELTRLEGIIPALESSHALAMLPKMKFRSDDVVVLTVSGRGDKDLTTYLKHKDEIDYEAI
;
A
#
# COMPACT_ATOMS: atom_id res chain seq x y z
N MET A 1 25.89 -4.91 9.52
CA MET A 1 24.45 -5.01 9.86
C MET A 1 23.71 -4.26 8.78
N ASN A 2 22.73 -4.88 8.15
CA ASN A 2 21.93 -4.21 7.13
C ASN A 2 21.14 -3.08 7.81
N THR A 3 21.44 -1.84 7.46
CA THR A 3 20.83 -0.64 8.03
C THR A 3 19.35 -0.47 7.66
N TYR A 4 18.86 -1.30 6.73
CA TYR A 4 17.50 -1.21 6.17
C TYR A 4 16.54 -2.27 6.73
N GLN A 5 17.03 -3.27 7.44
CA GLN A 5 16.21 -4.34 8.02
C GLN A 5 15.70 -3.96 9.41
N ILE A 6 14.60 -4.62 9.80
CA ILE A 6 13.99 -4.45 11.13
C ILE A 6 14.89 -5.02 12.21
N ASP A 7 14.99 -4.34 13.34
CA ASP A 7 15.67 -4.86 14.55
C ASP A 7 14.72 -5.72 15.42
N SER A 8 15.25 -6.29 16.48
CA SER A 8 14.50 -7.13 17.43
C SER A 8 13.40 -6.38 18.21
N ASN A 9 13.46 -5.06 18.24
CA ASN A 9 12.49 -4.19 18.92
C ASN A 9 11.42 -3.64 17.97
N GLY A 10 11.50 -3.98 16.68
CA GLY A 10 10.54 -3.55 15.68
C GLY A 10 10.87 -2.20 15.05
N TYR A 11 12.14 -1.80 15.04
CA TYR A 11 12.56 -0.55 14.43
C TYR A 11 13.33 -0.76 13.12
N TYR A 12 13.10 0.13 12.18
CA TYR A 12 13.89 0.39 10.98
C TYR A 12 14.67 1.70 11.25
N GLY A 13 15.91 1.60 11.69
CA GLY A 13 16.65 2.76 12.19
C GLY A 13 15.95 3.41 13.39
N GLU A 14 15.50 4.66 13.24
CA GLU A 14 14.76 5.37 14.29
C GLU A 14 13.22 5.22 14.19
N PHE A 15 12.69 4.60 13.13
CA PHE A 15 11.27 4.49 12.85
C PHE A 15 10.73 3.09 13.18
N GLY A 16 9.49 3.02 13.67
CA GLY A 16 8.84 1.76 14.04
C GLY A 16 8.42 1.72 15.50
N GLY A 17 8.63 0.56 16.13
CA GLY A 17 8.25 0.31 17.52
C GLY A 17 6.75 0.00 17.69
N ALA A 18 6.33 -0.12 18.96
CA ALA A 18 4.93 -0.40 19.31
C ALA A 18 4.48 0.55 20.44
N TYR A 19 3.89 1.67 20.06
CA TYR A 19 3.35 2.70 20.95
C TYR A 19 1.85 2.48 21.11
N ILE A 20 1.48 1.57 22.00
CA ILE A 20 0.12 1.06 22.18
C ILE A 20 -0.41 1.31 23.60
N PRO A 21 -1.73 1.41 23.78
CA PRO A 21 -2.34 1.37 25.11
C PRO A 21 -2.04 0.05 25.83
N GLU A 22 -1.92 0.09 27.15
CA GLU A 22 -1.60 -1.06 27.99
C GLU A 22 -2.54 -2.25 27.78
N ILE A 23 -3.83 -1.98 27.50
CA ILE A 23 -4.83 -3.00 27.25
C ILE A 23 -4.50 -3.87 26.02
N LEU A 24 -3.78 -3.34 25.05
CA LEU A 24 -3.35 -4.06 23.84
C LEU A 24 -2.01 -4.77 24.00
N TYR A 25 -1.27 -4.51 25.07
CA TYR A 25 0.09 -5.02 25.23
C TYR A 25 0.17 -6.54 25.02
N LYS A 26 -0.64 -7.30 25.78
CA LYS A 26 -0.64 -8.77 25.68
C LYS A 26 -1.00 -9.24 24.27
N THR A 27 -1.96 -8.61 23.61
CA THR A 27 -2.42 -8.97 22.27
C THR A 27 -1.31 -8.73 21.23
N VAL A 28 -0.63 -7.59 21.31
CA VAL A 28 0.45 -7.23 20.38
C VAL A 28 1.69 -8.08 20.62
N GLU A 29 2.07 -8.34 21.89
CA GLU A 29 3.18 -9.25 22.21
C GLU A 29 2.89 -10.68 21.73
N THR A 30 1.68 -11.20 21.95
CA THR A 30 1.28 -12.51 21.42
C THR A 30 1.40 -12.54 19.89
N LEU A 31 0.97 -11.48 19.20
CA LEU A 31 1.12 -11.39 17.74
C LEU A 31 2.60 -11.38 17.34
N LYS A 32 3.42 -10.57 18.01
CA LYS A 32 4.86 -10.46 17.77
C LYS A 32 5.58 -11.80 17.92
N GLU A 33 5.24 -12.56 18.96
CA GLU A 33 5.83 -13.88 19.21
C GLU A 33 5.35 -14.95 18.19
N SER A 34 4.11 -14.82 17.71
CA SER A 34 3.45 -15.87 16.92
C SER A 34 3.60 -15.70 15.42
N TYR A 35 3.68 -14.44 14.89
CA TYR A 35 3.54 -14.23 13.45
C TYR A 35 4.64 -14.89 12.62
N LEU A 36 5.92 -14.72 12.98
CA LEU A 36 7.02 -15.32 12.23
C LEU A 36 6.98 -16.85 12.25
N PRO A 37 6.88 -17.54 13.43
CA PRO A 37 6.75 -18.98 13.45
C PRO A 37 5.59 -19.52 12.61
N ILE A 38 4.46 -18.79 12.58
CA ILE A 38 3.29 -19.21 11.79
C ILE A 38 3.52 -18.97 10.29
N ILE A 39 3.88 -17.75 9.86
CA ILE A 39 3.99 -17.43 8.43
C ILE A 39 5.16 -18.14 7.75
N GLU A 40 6.19 -18.52 8.50
CA GLU A 40 7.33 -19.30 8.01
C GLU A 40 7.08 -20.81 8.00
N SER A 41 6.01 -21.29 8.66
CA SER A 41 5.71 -22.72 8.70
C SER A 41 5.37 -23.29 7.31
N PRO A 42 5.77 -24.53 7.00
CA PRO A 42 5.47 -25.18 5.72
C PRO A 42 3.96 -25.25 5.43
N GLU A 43 3.16 -25.48 6.45
CA GLU A 43 1.70 -25.61 6.34
C GLU A 43 1.06 -24.26 5.97
N PHE A 44 1.50 -23.16 6.60
CA PHE A 44 1.04 -21.83 6.24
C PHE A 44 1.44 -21.48 4.81
N LYS A 45 2.72 -21.63 4.46
CA LYS A 45 3.22 -21.34 3.12
C LYS A 45 2.49 -22.12 2.04
N LYS A 46 2.22 -23.40 2.27
CA LYS A 46 1.46 -24.25 1.34
C LYS A 46 0.04 -23.70 1.11
N GLU A 47 -0.70 -23.40 2.19
CA GLU A 47 -2.06 -22.89 2.09
C GLU A 47 -2.09 -21.46 1.50
N TYR A 48 -1.19 -20.60 1.94
CA TYR A 48 -1.07 -19.23 1.45
C TYR A 48 -0.78 -19.18 -0.06
N HIS A 49 0.23 -19.94 -0.52
CA HIS A 49 0.57 -19.98 -1.95
C HIS A 49 -0.52 -20.67 -2.78
N ALA A 50 -1.22 -21.65 -2.27
CA ALA A 50 -2.37 -22.25 -2.96
C ALA A 50 -3.48 -21.21 -3.18
N LEU A 51 -3.83 -20.43 -2.15
CA LEU A 51 -4.82 -19.36 -2.28
C LEU A 51 -4.35 -18.21 -3.18
N LEU A 52 -3.08 -17.85 -3.12
CA LEU A 52 -2.51 -16.85 -4.04
C LEU A 52 -2.62 -17.30 -5.49
N ARG A 53 -2.34 -18.56 -5.79
CA ARG A 53 -2.42 -19.12 -7.14
C ARG A 53 -3.88 -19.29 -7.60
N ASP A 54 -4.68 -20.01 -6.81
CA ASP A 54 -5.96 -20.55 -7.27
C ASP A 54 -7.13 -19.57 -7.04
N TYR A 55 -6.99 -18.65 -6.07
CA TYR A 55 -8.02 -17.68 -5.72
C TYR A 55 -7.67 -16.25 -6.13
N VAL A 56 -6.41 -15.82 -5.97
CA VAL A 56 -5.98 -14.46 -6.36
C VAL A 56 -5.62 -14.37 -7.83
N GLY A 57 -5.13 -15.47 -8.42
CA GLY A 57 -4.70 -15.52 -9.82
C GLY A 57 -3.23 -15.15 -10.02
N ARG A 58 -2.40 -15.42 -9.01
CA ARG A 58 -0.94 -15.18 -9.11
C ARG A 58 -0.22 -16.34 -9.83
N PRO A 59 0.98 -16.11 -10.43
CA PRO A 59 1.73 -14.84 -10.43
C PRO A 59 1.05 -13.72 -11.24
N SER A 60 1.09 -12.48 -10.73
CA SER A 60 0.65 -11.34 -11.53
C SER A 60 1.65 -11.10 -12.68
N PRO A 61 1.19 -10.72 -13.89
CA PRO A 61 2.09 -10.55 -15.02
C PRO A 61 3.12 -9.43 -14.81
N LEU A 62 4.34 -9.65 -15.32
CA LEU A 62 5.31 -8.61 -15.60
C LEU A 62 5.22 -8.25 -17.08
N TYR A 63 4.44 -7.22 -17.41
CA TYR A 63 4.07 -6.82 -18.76
C TYR A 63 5.08 -5.82 -19.34
N TYR A 64 5.63 -6.10 -20.52
CA TYR A 64 6.49 -5.17 -21.24
C TYR A 64 5.63 -4.10 -21.93
N ALA A 65 5.70 -2.86 -21.43
CA ALA A 65 4.92 -1.73 -21.93
C ALA A 65 5.63 -1.11 -23.16
N SER A 66 5.40 -1.65 -24.33
CA SER A 66 6.21 -1.38 -25.53
C SER A 66 6.12 0.06 -26.04
N ARG A 67 4.94 0.69 -25.96
CA ARG A 67 4.77 2.08 -26.42
C ARG A 67 5.33 3.06 -25.41
N MET A 68 5.13 2.81 -24.12
CA MET A 68 5.75 3.60 -23.05
C MET A 68 7.27 3.43 -23.03
N SER A 69 7.79 2.21 -23.26
CA SER A 69 9.23 1.98 -23.37
C SER A 69 9.90 2.84 -24.46
N ARG A 70 9.24 2.93 -25.62
CA ARG A 70 9.71 3.81 -26.71
C ARG A 70 9.66 5.30 -26.32
N LYS A 71 8.59 5.72 -25.66
CA LYS A 71 8.44 7.12 -25.22
C LYS A 71 9.52 7.54 -24.22
N TYR A 72 9.80 6.69 -23.23
CA TYR A 72 10.77 6.99 -22.16
C TYR A 72 12.20 6.54 -22.46
N GLY A 73 12.42 5.86 -23.58
CA GLY A 73 13.75 5.41 -24.01
C GLY A 73 14.41 4.41 -23.08
N CYS A 74 13.64 3.47 -22.51
CA CYS A 74 14.11 2.40 -21.65
C CYS A 74 13.28 1.13 -21.83
N LYS A 75 13.63 0.04 -21.16
CA LYS A 75 12.82 -1.17 -21.08
C LYS A 75 11.87 -1.07 -19.88
N LEU A 76 10.64 -0.61 -20.09
CA LEU A 76 9.64 -0.45 -19.03
C LEU A 76 8.76 -1.69 -18.91
N TYR A 77 8.77 -2.29 -17.73
CA TYR A 77 7.90 -3.39 -17.33
C TYR A 77 6.91 -2.93 -16.27
N LEU A 78 5.66 -3.32 -16.44
CA LEU A 78 4.58 -3.08 -15.47
C LEU A 78 4.29 -4.36 -14.70
N LYS A 79 4.48 -4.33 -13.37
CA LYS A 79 4.03 -5.40 -12.49
C LYS A 79 2.54 -5.22 -12.20
N ARG A 80 1.72 -6.10 -12.77
CA ARG A 80 0.27 -5.94 -12.94
C ARG A 80 -0.52 -6.45 -11.72
N GLU A 81 -0.36 -5.79 -10.57
CA GLU A 81 -1.16 -6.10 -9.36
C GLU A 81 -2.64 -5.72 -9.49
N ASP A 82 -2.99 -4.89 -10.46
CA ASP A 82 -4.34 -4.54 -10.85
C ASP A 82 -5.16 -5.72 -11.41
N LEU A 83 -4.51 -6.80 -11.84
CA LEU A 83 -5.15 -8.01 -12.34
C LEU A 83 -5.48 -9.04 -11.25
N ASN A 84 -5.03 -8.84 -10.04
CA ASN A 84 -5.37 -9.72 -8.92
C ASN A 84 -6.87 -9.71 -8.63
N HIS A 85 -7.39 -10.79 -8.06
CA HIS A 85 -8.73 -10.80 -7.48
C HIS A 85 -8.91 -9.60 -6.54
N THR A 86 -10.07 -8.94 -6.59
CA THR A 86 -10.42 -7.63 -6.01
C THR A 86 -9.87 -6.40 -6.76
N GLY A 87 -8.93 -6.58 -7.71
CA GLY A 87 -8.44 -5.51 -8.58
C GLY A 87 -7.29 -4.68 -8.01
N ALA A 88 -6.56 -5.20 -7.01
CA ALA A 88 -5.42 -4.53 -6.41
C ALA A 88 -4.53 -5.50 -5.60
N HIS A 89 -3.33 -5.04 -5.20
CA HIS A 89 -2.37 -5.78 -4.37
C HIS A 89 -2.86 -6.12 -2.95
N LYS A 90 -3.89 -5.45 -2.45
CA LYS A 90 -4.35 -5.58 -1.05
C LYS A 90 -4.72 -7.00 -0.65
N ILE A 91 -5.25 -7.79 -1.58
CA ILE A 91 -5.68 -9.17 -1.34
C ILE A 91 -4.53 -10.07 -0.86
N ASN A 92 -3.29 -9.86 -1.32
CA ASN A 92 -2.12 -10.65 -0.93
C ASN A 92 -1.94 -10.63 0.59
N ASN A 93 -1.91 -9.44 1.15
CA ASN A 93 -1.78 -9.22 2.59
C ASN A 93 -3.00 -9.73 3.36
N SER A 94 -4.21 -9.44 2.89
CA SER A 94 -5.45 -9.83 3.59
C SER A 94 -5.58 -11.35 3.72
N ILE A 95 -5.20 -12.14 2.69
CA ILE A 95 -5.14 -13.62 2.77
C ILE A 95 -4.14 -14.06 3.83
N GLY A 96 -2.95 -13.49 3.85
CA GLY A 96 -1.95 -13.86 4.84
C GLY A 96 -2.41 -13.58 6.27
N GLN A 97 -2.98 -12.40 6.50
CA GLN A 97 -3.44 -12.01 7.83
C GLN A 97 -4.66 -12.81 8.30
N ILE A 98 -5.62 -13.14 7.43
CA ILE A 98 -6.77 -13.97 7.83
C ILE A 98 -6.33 -15.40 8.18
N LEU A 99 -5.39 -15.97 7.45
CA LEU A 99 -4.80 -17.28 7.76
C LEU A 99 -4.06 -17.26 9.11
N LEU A 100 -3.33 -16.19 9.40
CA LEU A 100 -2.68 -15.98 10.68
C LEU A 100 -3.71 -15.84 11.81
N ALA A 101 -4.74 -15.02 11.64
CA ALA A 101 -5.81 -14.83 12.62
C ALA A 101 -6.49 -16.15 13.00
N LYS A 102 -6.80 -17.00 12.01
CA LYS A 102 -7.38 -18.34 12.26
C LYS A 102 -6.45 -19.22 13.08
N ARG A 103 -5.16 -19.25 12.77
CA ARG A 103 -4.17 -20.06 13.51
C ARG A 103 -3.93 -19.53 14.92
N MET A 104 -4.15 -18.25 15.15
CA MET A 104 -4.12 -17.64 16.48
C MET A 104 -5.45 -17.81 17.25
N GLY A 105 -6.45 -18.52 16.70
CA GLY A 105 -7.74 -18.76 17.33
C GLY A 105 -8.63 -17.53 17.43
N LYS A 106 -8.41 -16.51 16.60
CA LYS A 106 -9.26 -15.31 16.56
C LYS A 106 -10.57 -15.60 15.85
N THR A 107 -11.65 -15.01 16.33
CA THR A 107 -13.02 -15.31 15.88
C THR A 107 -13.73 -14.10 15.24
N ARG A 108 -13.13 -12.93 15.31
CA ARG A 108 -13.67 -11.68 14.79
C ARG A 108 -12.57 -10.88 14.08
N ILE A 109 -12.93 -10.27 12.96
CA ILE A 109 -12.02 -9.43 12.17
C ILE A 109 -12.52 -7.99 12.13
N ILE A 110 -11.60 -7.06 12.32
CA ILE A 110 -11.81 -5.64 12.04
C ILE A 110 -10.80 -5.12 11.03
N ALA A 111 -11.16 -4.08 10.31
CA ALA A 111 -10.27 -3.35 9.41
C ALA A 111 -10.68 -1.87 9.32
N GLU A 112 -9.76 -1.03 8.89
CA GLU A 112 -10.01 0.33 8.41
C GLU A 112 -9.94 0.39 6.90
N THR A 113 -10.54 1.40 6.29
CA THR A 113 -10.38 1.67 4.85
C THR A 113 -10.69 3.13 4.51
N GLY A 114 -9.96 3.70 3.55
CA GLY A 114 -10.25 4.99 2.94
C GLY A 114 -10.88 4.80 1.56
N ALA A 115 -10.09 4.50 0.52
CA ALA A 115 -10.57 4.21 -0.84
C ALA A 115 -11.46 2.96 -0.97
N GLY A 116 -11.64 2.18 0.09
CA GLY A 116 -12.45 0.97 0.09
C GLY A 116 -11.72 -0.30 -0.37
N GLN A 117 -10.57 -0.21 -1.02
CA GLN A 117 -9.89 -1.38 -1.57
C GLN A 117 -9.42 -2.36 -0.50
N HIS A 118 -8.88 -1.85 0.62
CA HIS A 118 -8.51 -2.71 1.75
C HIS A 118 -9.73 -3.33 2.42
N GLY A 119 -10.79 -2.55 2.60
CA GLY A 119 -12.06 -3.05 3.14
C GLY A 119 -12.65 -4.17 2.28
N VAL A 120 -12.68 -4.00 0.96
CA VAL A 120 -13.13 -5.04 0.02
C VAL A 120 -12.25 -6.28 0.11
N ALA A 121 -10.92 -6.13 0.14
CA ALA A 121 -10.02 -7.28 0.27
C ALA A 121 -10.22 -8.03 1.59
N THR A 122 -10.39 -7.29 2.70
CA THR A 122 -10.66 -7.89 4.02
C THR A 122 -12.03 -8.57 4.06
N ALA A 123 -13.09 -7.92 3.58
CA ALA A 123 -14.43 -8.53 3.48
C ALA A 123 -14.40 -9.81 2.62
N THR A 124 -13.65 -9.80 1.52
CA THR A 124 -13.49 -10.94 0.62
C THR A 124 -12.88 -12.15 1.35
N VAL A 125 -11.79 -11.96 2.07
CA VAL A 125 -11.14 -13.08 2.78
C VAL A 125 -11.95 -13.52 4.01
N CYS A 126 -12.69 -12.61 4.64
CA CYS A 126 -13.60 -12.95 5.72
C CYS A 126 -14.79 -13.81 5.24
N ALA A 127 -15.36 -13.46 4.07
CA ALA A 127 -16.38 -14.28 3.42
C ALA A 127 -15.83 -15.67 3.05
N LEU A 128 -14.64 -15.73 2.44
CA LEU A 128 -13.97 -16.98 2.09
C LEU A 128 -13.75 -17.89 3.31
N MET A 129 -13.39 -17.31 4.46
CA MET A 129 -13.05 -18.04 5.68
C MET A 129 -14.21 -18.18 6.68
N ASN A 130 -15.40 -17.68 6.33
CA ASN A 130 -16.59 -17.64 7.17
C ASN A 130 -16.30 -16.98 8.54
N MET A 131 -15.71 -15.79 8.53
CA MET A 131 -15.39 -15.02 9.74
C MET A 131 -16.17 -13.71 9.78
N PRO A 132 -16.75 -13.33 10.93
CA PRO A 132 -17.37 -12.02 11.11
C PRO A 132 -16.38 -10.89 10.82
N CYS A 133 -16.84 -9.89 10.04
CA CYS A 133 -16.02 -8.78 9.58
C CYS A 133 -16.69 -7.44 9.82
N ARG A 134 -15.98 -6.52 10.47
CA ARG A 134 -16.40 -5.13 10.61
C ARG A 134 -15.33 -4.21 10.00
N VAL A 135 -15.76 -3.31 9.11
CA VAL A 135 -14.88 -2.38 8.42
C VAL A 135 -15.24 -0.95 8.80
N TYR A 136 -14.31 -0.22 9.38
CA TYR A 136 -14.45 1.20 9.70
C TYR A 136 -14.04 2.04 8.49
N MET A 137 -14.88 3.02 8.15
CA MET A 137 -14.64 3.90 7.00
C MET A 137 -15.13 5.31 7.35
N GLY A 138 -14.34 6.34 7.02
CA GLY A 138 -14.77 7.71 7.25
C GLY A 138 -16.08 8.01 6.51
N ALA A 139 -17.00 8.73 7.15
CA ALA A 139 -18.32 9.00 6.54
C ALA A 139 -18.22 9.72 5.19
N LEU A 140 -17.21 10.60 5.01
CA LEU A 140 -16.92 11.25 3.74
C LEU A 140 -16.47 10.25 2.67
N ASP A 141 -15.63 9.29 3.05
CA ASP A 141 -15.15 8.24 2.16
C ASP A 141 -16.24 7.23 1.79
N VAL A 142 -17.18 6.95 2.71
CA VAL A 142 -18.38 6.12 2.44
C VAL A 142 -19.19 6.70 1.27
N GLU A 143 -19.38 8.01 1.26
CA GLU A 143 -20.10 8.68 0.18
C GLU A 143 -19.32 8.66 -1.15
N ARG A 144 -18.01 8.97 -1.09
CA ARG A 144 -17.13 9.01 -2.26
C ARG A 144 -16.94 7.64 -2.92
N GLN A 145 -16.95 6.57 -2.14
CA GLN A 145 -16.60 5.22 -2.54
C GLN A 145 -17.78 4.23 -2.39
N ALA A 146 -18.98 4.68 -2.68
CA ALA A 146 -20.23 3.93 -2.48
C ALA A 146 -20.19 2.53 -3.14
N VAL A 147 -19.60 2.38 -4.32
CA VAL A 147 -19.47 1.07 -5.00
C VAL A 147 -18.67 0.08 -4.16
N ASN A 148 -17.57 0.49 -3.55
CA ASN A 148 -16.78 -0.39 -2.68
C ASN A 148 -17.53 -0.69 -1.37
N VAL A 149 -18.31 0.24 -0.85
CA VAL A 149 -19.18 0.01 0.32
C VAL A 149 -20.18 -1.10 0.03
N GLU A 150 -20.87 -1.04 -1.11
CA GLU A 150 -21.84 -2.09 -1.51
C GLU A 150 -21.15 -3.44 -1.76
N ARG A 151 -19.93 -3.45 -2.34
CA ARG A 151 -19.15 -4.69 -2.45
C ARG A 151 -18.84 -5.32 -1.10
N MET A 152 -18.42 -4.53 -0.10
CA MET A 152 -18.18 -5.02 1.26
C MET A 152 -19.45 -5.59 1.91
N ARG A 153 -20.58 -4.90 1.75
CA ARG A 153 -21.88 -5.38 2.25
C ARG A 153 -22.34 -6.68 1.59
N MET A 154 -22.20 -6.79 0.27
CA MET A 154 -22.47 -8.04 -0.46
C MET A 154 -21.60 -9.21 0.01
N LEU A 155 -20.39 -8.94 0.45
CA LEU A 155 -19.47 -9.94 1.03
C LEU A 155 -19.78 -10.26 2.49
N GLY A 156 -20.82 -9.67 3.07
CA GLY A 156 -21.25 -9.91 4.43
C GLY A 156 -20.55 -9.11 5.52
N ALA A 157 -19.72 -8.12 5.14
CA ALA A 157 -19.08 -7.26 6.12
C ALA A 157 -20.02 -6.15 6.61
N GLU A 158 -19.93 -5.83 7.91
CA GLU A 158 -20.56 -4.67 8.51
C GLU A 158 -19.66 -3.44 8.24
N VAL A 159 -20.16 -2.47 7.46
CA VAL A 159 -19.45 -1.21 7.20
C VAL A 159 -19.92 -0.15 8.18
N MET A 160 -18.99 0.35 9.01
CA MET A 160 -19.23 1.33 10.06
C MET A 160 -18.76 2.72 9.64
N PRO A 161 -19.68 3.64 9.29
CA PRO A 161 -19.33 5.02 9.02
C PRO A 161 -18.79 5.73 10.27
N VAL A 162 -17.64 6.39 10.15
CA VAL A 162 -17.02 7.17 11.23
C VAL A 162 -17.27 8.65 11.01
N TYR A 163 -17.97 9.27 11.97
CA TYR A 163 -18.39 10.68 11.92
C TYR A 163 -17.49 11.62 12.73
N SER A 164 -16.56 11.08 13.53
CA SER A 164 -15.59 11.86 14.30
C SER A 164 -14.50 12.45 13.40
N GLY A 165 -13.84 13.50 13.88
CA GLY A 165 -12.73 14.16 13.17
C GLY A 165 -13.13 14.68 11.79
N ASN A 166 -12.27 14.48 10.81
CA ASN A 166 -12.47 14.90 9.43
C ASN A 166 -13.21 13.87 8.58
N LYS A 167 -13.65 12.75 9.20
CA LYS A 167 -14.43 11.68 8.57
C LYS A 167 -13.70 10.97 7.44
N THR A 168 -12.37 10.82 7.57
CA THR A 168 -11.47 10.21 6.58
C THR A 168 -10.77 8.97 7.15
N LEU A 169 -9.83 8.40 6.38
CA LEU A 169 -9.06 7.19 6.74
C LEU A 169 -8.42 7.25 8.13
N LYS A 170 -7.82 8.41 8.52
CA LYS A 170 -7.19 8.57 9.83
C LYS A 170 -8.19 8.31 10.97
N ASP A 171 -9.41 8.84 10.83
CA ASP A 171 -10.45 8.71 11.87
C ASP A 171 -11.04 7.29 11.88
N ALA A 172 -11.14 6.66 10.72
CA ALA A 172 -11.49 5.24 10.59
C ALA A 172 -10.46 4.34 11.32
N THR A 173 -9.18 4.63 11.17
CA THR A 173 -8.09 3.92 11.88
C THR A 173 -8.19 4.12 13.39
N ASN A 174 -8.45 5.35 13.85
CA ASN A 174 -8.66 5.64 15.26
C ASN A 174 -9.81 4.82 15.85
N GLU A 175 -10.93 4.70 15.13
CA GLU A 175 -12.10 3.96 15.59
C GLU A 175 -11.86 2.45 15.58
N ALA A 176 -11.16 1.93 14.58
CA ALA A 176 -10.74 0.53 14.55
C ALA A 176 -9.84 0.18 15.76
N ILE A 177 -8.90 1.06 16.10
CA ILE A 177 -8.04 0.88 17.30
C ILE A 177 -8.87 0.92 18.58
N ARG A 178 -9.87 1.80 18.70
CA ARG A 178 -10.78 1.83 19.87
C ARG A 178 -11.57 0.52 20.01
N ASP A 179 -12.14 0.01 18.92
CA ASP A 179 -12.82 -1.28 18.93
C ASP A 179 -11.86 -2.41 19.31
N TRP A 180 -10.63 -2.39 18.79
CA TRP A 180 -9.63 -3.38 19.16
C TRP A 180 -9.30 -3.36 20.66
N CYS A 181 -9.17 -2.17 21.25
CA CYS A 181 -9.01 -2.01 22.72
C CYS A 181 -10.20 -2.58 23.52
N CYS A 182 -11.41 -2.52 22.98
CA CYS A 182 -12.59 -3.08 23.62
C CYS A 182 -12.67 -4.61 23.52
N HIS A 183 -12.05 -5.21 22.51
CA HIS A 183 -12.18 -6.64 22.20
C HIS A 183 -10.79 -7.29 21.90
N PRO A 184 -9.78 -7.15 22.78
CA PRO A 184 -8.41 -7.55 22.47
C PRO A 184 -8.21 -9.08 22.41
N ALA A 185 -9.07 -9.84 23.07
CA ALA A 185 -8.91 -11.28 23.21
C ALA A 185 -9.29 -12.06 21.94
N ASP A 186 -10.42 -11.74 21.33
CA ASP A 186 -11.04 -12.49 20.24
C ASP A 186 -10.90 -11.83 18.86
N THR A 187 -10.56 -10.55 18.81
CA THR A 187 -10.49 -9.76 17.60
C THR A 187 -9.07 -9.75 17.01
N PHE A 188 -8.98 -9.90 15.69
CA PHE A 188 -7.77 -9.63 14.92
C PHE A 188 -8.01 -8.39 14.06
N TYR A 189 -7.11 -7.43 14.17
CA TYR A 189 -7.11 -6.25 13.32
C TYR A 189 -6.28 -6.53 12.06
N ILE A 190 -6.95 -6.61 10.89
CA ILE A 190 -6.26 -6.71 9.61
C ILE A 190 -5.89 -5.31 9.14
N ILE A 191 -4.62 -4.94 9.26
CA ILE A 191 -4.11 -3.64 8.82
C ILE A 191 -3.70 -3.72 7.34
N GLY A 192 -4.17 -2.74 6.55
CA GLY A 192 -4.03 -2.75 5.09
C GLY A 192 -2.71 -2.20 4.55
N SER A 193 -1.80 -1.74 5.41
CA SER A 193 -0.57 -1.11 4.98
C SER A 193 0.60 -1.41 5.93
N THR A 194 1.80 -0.92 5.59
CA THR A 194 3.01 -1.05 6.43
C THR A 194 3.04 0.03 7.52
N VAL A 195 1.90 0.26 8.17
CA VAL A 195 1.70 1.18 9.29
C VAL A 195 1.23 0.41 10.52
N GLY A 196 1.04 1.09 11.63
CA GLY A 196 0.62 0.47 12.88
C GLY A 196 1.78 0.01 13.75
N PRO A 197 1.50 -0.51 14.96
CA PRO A 197 2.54 -0.96 15.87
C PRO A 197 3.26 -2.20 15.33
N HIS A 198 4.54 -2.36 15.68
CA HIS A 198 5.22 -3.63 15.44
C HIS A 198 4.40 -4.79 16.06
N PRO A 199 4.16 -5.93 15.33
CA PRO A 199 4.87 -6.37 14.14
C PRO A 199 4.20 -6.03 12.80
N TYR A 200 3.12 -5.26 12.75
CA TYR A 200 2.34 -5.02 11.54
C TYR A 200 3.16 -4.56 10.32
N PRO A 201 4.07 -3.56 10.44
CA PRO A 201 4.84 -3.12 9.27
C PRO A 201 5.67 -4.24 8.64
N ASP A 202 6.34 -5.05 9.44
CA ASP A 202 7.14 -6.19 8.95
C ASP A 202 6.27 -7.32 8.42
N MET A 203 5.21 -7.66 9.14
CA MET A 203 4.27 -8.70 8.73
C MET A 203 3.63 -8.38 7.37
N VAL A 204 3.16 -7.16 7.19
CA VAL A 204 2.56 -6.72 5.91
C VAL A 204 3.60 -6.72 4.80
N ALA A 205 4.82 -6.21 5.05
CA ALA A 205 5.90 -6.22 4.07
C ALA A 205 6.24 -7.65 3.61
N ARG A 206 6.34 -8.62 4.53
CA ARG A 206 6.58 -10.04 4.23
C ARG A 206 5.45 -10.66 3.41
N LEU A 207 4.19 -10.41 3.78
CA LEU A 207 3.04 -10.93 3.03
C LEU A 207 2.89 -10.28 1.64
N GLN A 208 3.35 -9.05 1.46
CA GLN A 208 3.40 -8.41 0.15
C GLN A 208 4.65 -8.76 -0.66
N SER A 209 5.67 -9.36 -0.06
CA SER A 209 6.96 -9.64 -0.73
C SER A 209 6.84 -10.61 -1.90
N VAL A 210 5.71 -11.32 -2.03
CA VAL A 210 5.38 -12.11 -3.21
C VAL A 210 5.51 -11.30 -4.51
N ILE A 211 5.27 -9.99 -4.47
CA ILE A 211 5.41 -9.09 -5.62
C ILE A 211 6.87 -9.09 -6.11
N SER A 212 7.82 -8.81 -5.22
CA SER A 212 9.25 -8.76 -5.58
C SER A 212 9.85 -10.14 -5.83
N ALA A 213 9.34 -11.20 -5.17
CA ALA A 213 9.76 -12.57 -5.49
C ALA A 213 9.43 -12.94 -6.94
N GLU A 214 8.20 -12.67 -7.37
CA GLU A 214 7.78 -12.89 -8.76
C GLU A 214 8.52 -11.97 -9.75
N ILE A 215 8.83 -10.72 -9.39
CA ILE A 215 9.64 -9.84 -10.24
C ILE A 215 11.00 -10.47 -10.52
N LYS A 216 11.67 -11.06 -9.51
CA LYS A 216 12.96 -11.74 -9.70
C LYS A 216 12.86 -12.89 -10.70
N GLU A 217 11.89 -13.77 -10.53
CA GLU A 217 11.69 -14.91 -11.41
C GLU A 217 11.36 -14.48 -12.84
N GLN A 218 10.43 -13.53 -12.98
CA GLN A 218 9.97 -13.04 -14.28
C GLN A 218 11.04 -12.21 -15.01
N LEU A 219 11.89 -11.48 -14.31
CA LEU A 219 13.04 -10.79 -14.93
C LEU A 219 14.12 -11.78 -15.37
N MET A 220 14.38 -12.82 -14.58
CA MET A 220 15.31 -13.87 -14.99
C MET A 220 14.86 -14.53 -16.30
N GLU A 221 13.55 -14.77 -16.46
CA GLU A 221 13.00 -15.33 -17.69
C GLU A 221 13.10 -14.36 -18.89
N LYS A 222 12.83 -13.05 -18.66
CA LYS A 222 12.70 -12.06 -19.73
C LYS A 222 14.01 -11.35 -20.10
N GLU A 223 14.89 -11.12 -19.13
CA GLU A 223 16.11 -10.31 -19.27
C GLU A 223 17.39 -11.09 -18.95
N GLY A 224 17.29 -12.35 -18.50
CA GLY A 224 18.43 -13.18 -18.08
C GLY A 224 19.11 -12.69 -16.79
N ARG A 225 18.48 -11.79 -16.05
CA ARG A 225 18.92 -11.29 -14.73
C ARG A 225 17.74 -11.12 -13.79
N ASP A 226 17.94 -11.32 -12.50
CA ASP A 226 16.89 -11.32 -11.48
C ASP A 226 16.68 -9.93 -10.83
N TYR A 227 17.24 -8.88 -11.39
CA TYR A 227 17.14 -7.51 -10.87
C TYR A 227 16.94 -6.48 -11.99
N PRO A 228 16.15 -5.42 -11.76
CA PRO A 228 16.05 -4.26 -12.64
C PRO A 228 17.09 -3.20 -12.27
N ASP A 229 17.23 -2.16 -13.09
CA ASP A 229 18.00 -0.96 -12.73
C ASP A 229 17.19 -0.02 -11.84
N TYR A 230 15.87 0.01 -12.03
CA TYR A 230 14.94 0.85 -11.27
C TYR A 230 13.70 0.04 -10.84
N LEU A 231 13.33 0.18 -9.57
CA LEU A 231 12.01 -0.22 -9.05
C LEU A 231 11.22 1.01 -8.65
N MET A 232 10.01 1.11 -9.19
CA MET A 232 9.14 2.27 -9.00
C MET A 232 7.78 1.84 -8.43
N ALA A 233 7.31 2.54 -7.41
CA ALA A 233 5.99 2.32 -6.81
C ALA A 233 5.45 3.62 -6.20
N CYS A 234 4.11 3.76 -6.11
CA CYS A 234 3.52 4.80 -5.29
C CYS A 234 3.59 4.43 -3.81
N VAL A 235 3.62 5.44 -2.96
CA VAL A 235 3.69 5.26 -1.51
C VAL A 235 2.75 6.22 -0.78
N GLY A 236 1.84 5.65 0.02
CA GLY A 236 1.12 6.31 1.09
C GLY A 236 1.53 5.61 2.39
N GLY A 237 0.69 4.75 2.96
CA GLY A 237 1.13 3.87 4.05
C GLY A 237 2.19 2.83 3.63
N GLY A 238 2.31 2.49 2.33
CA GLY A 238 3.48 1.86 1.73
C GLY A 238 3.41 0.35 1.45
N SER A 239 2.24 -0.32 1.52
CA SER A 239 2.19 -1.79 1.36
C SER A 239 2.61 -2.29 -0.03
N ASN A 240 2.16 -1.64 -1.11
CA ASN A 240 2.60 -2.03 -2.46
C ASN A 240 4.09 -1.73 -2.69
N ALA A 241 4.56 -0.58 -2.21
CA ALA A 241 5.96 -0.21 -2.30
C ALA A 241 6.86 -1.22 -1.55
N ALA A 242 6.49 -1.58 -0.29
CA ALA A 242 7.22 -2.60 0.46
C ALA A 242 7.27 -3.93 -0.28
N GLY A 243 6.13 -4.41 -0.82
CA GLY A 243 6.10 -5.64 -1.60
C GLY A 243 6.96 -5.60 -2.85
N THR A 244 6.96 -4.46 -3.54
CA THR A 244 7.76 -4.27 -4.76
C THR A 244 9.27 -4.29 -4.47
N ILE A 245 9.71 -3.68 -3.37
CA ILE A 245 11.13 -3.49 -3.07
C ILE A 245 11.72 -4.54 -2.13
N TYR A 246 10.91 -5.38 -1.48
CA TYR A 246 11.31 -6.22 -0.32
C TYR A 246 12.61 -6.99 -0.53
N HIS A 247 12.74 -7.73 -1.63
CA HIS A 247 13.93 -8.53 -1.92
C HIS A 247 15.09 -7.74 -2.55
N TYR A 248 14.94 -6.43 -2.71
CA TYR A 248 15.92 -5.54 -3.33
C TYR A 248 16.39 -4.41 -2.40
N ILE A 249 15.88 -4.39 -1.15
CA ILE A 249 16.21 -3.32 -0.18
C ILE A 249 17.72 -3.19 0.02
N ASP A 250 18.43 -4.31 0.12
CA ASP A 250 19.88 -4.35 0.33
C ASP A 250 20.70 -4.48 -0.97
N ASP A 251 20.04 -4.52 -2.13
CA ASP A 251 20.72 -4.63 -3.43
C ASP A 251 21.00 -3.23 -4.00
N GLU A 252 22.23 -2.74 -3.81
CA GLU A 252 22.64 -1.41 -4.26
C GLU A 252 22.66 -1.23 -5.79
N ARG A 253 22.59 -2.31 -6.57
CA ARG A 253 22.47 -2.26 -8.04
C ARG A 253 21.12 -1.69 -8.47
N VAL A 254 20.09 -1.82 -7.61
CA VAL A 254 18.73 -1.43 -7.89
C VAL A 254 18.41 -0.08 -7.26
N LYS A 255 18.01 0.89 -8.07
CA LYS A 255 17.53 2.19 -7.60
C LYS A 255 16.06 2.10 -7.21
N LEU A 256 15.75 2.45 -5.96
CA LEU A 256 14.38 2.47 -5.44
C LEU A 256 13.81 3.87 -5.56
N VAL A 257 12.68 4.02 -6.26
CA VAL A 257 12.03 5.31 -6.51
C VAL A 257 10.57 5.24 -6.08
N LEU A 258 10.18 6.08 -5.14
CA LEU A 258 8.85 6.07 -4.53
C LEU A 258 8.14 7.40 -4.80
N GLY A 259 6.87 7.31 -5.25
CA GLY A 259 6.03 8.48 -5.54
C GLY A 259 5.03 8.74 -4.42
N GLU A 260 5.15 9.86 -3.72
CA GLU A 260 4.14 10.36 -2.78
C GLU A 260 3.10 11.24 -3.49
N ALA A 261 1.91 11.35 -2.90
CA ALA A 261 0.88 12.25 -3.38
C ALA A 261 1.17 13.69 -2.93
N GLY A 262 1.58 14.52 -3.87
CA GLY A 262 1.82 15.95 -3.66
C GLY A 262 0.55 16.81 -3.68
N GLY A 263 -0.63 16.22 -3.96
CA GLY A 263 -1.90 16.94 -4.01
C GLY A 263 -1.88 18.12 -4.98
N MET A 264 -2.18 19.31 -4.46
CA MET A 264 -2.12 20.56 -5.23
C MET A 264 -0.71 21.18 -5.28
N GLY A 265 0.28 20.52 -4.68
CA GLY A 265 1.68 20.96 -4.54
C GLY A 265 2.14 20.92 -3.09
N ILE A 266 3.40 20.53 -2.86
CA ILE A 266 3.98 20.39 -1.51
C ILE A 266 4.10 21.72 -0.75
N GLU A 267 4.10 22.84 -1.47
CA GLU A 267 4.10 24.21 -0.93
C GLU A 267 2.70 24.68 -0.51
N THR A 268 1.66 23.90 -0.81
CA THR A 268 0.28 24.20 -0.43
C THR A 268 -0.13 23.41 0.82
N PRO A 269 -1.19 23.80 1.53
CA PRO A 269 -1.73 23.00 2.62
C PRO A 269 -2.43 21.71 2.13
N GLN A 270 -2.66 21.57 0.83
CA GLN A 270 -3.37 20.45 0.21
C GLN A 270 -2.37 19.46 -0.40
N THR A 271 -1.70 18.70 0.44
CA THR A 271 -0.72 17.67 0.07
C THR A 271 -0.80 16.46 1.01
N ALA A 272 -0.28 15.33 0.61
CA ALA A 272 -0.09 14.13 1.42
C ALA A 272 1.37 13.61 1.36
N ALA A 273 2.33 14.46 0.97
CA ALA A 273 3.75 14.11 0.84
C ALA A 273 4.46 14.06 2.20
N SER A 274 4.11 13.06 3.00
CA SER A 274 4.52 12.97 4.41
C SER A 274 6.02 12.75 4.61
N MET A 275 6.74 12.15 3.69
CA MET A 275 8.20 11.99 3.79
C MET A 275 8.92 13.31 3.48
N GLU A 276 8.41 14.11 2.53
CA GLU A 276 9.06 15.37 2.16
C GLU A 276 8.80 16.50 3.15
N ILE A 277 7.56 16.64 3.65
CA ILE A 277 7.19 17.76 4.51
C ILE A 277 6.94 17.39 5.98
N GLY A 278 6.82 16.10 6.29
CA GLY A 278 6.54 15.64 7.64
C GLY A 278 7.77 15.68 8.56
N THR A 279 7.52 15.46 9.82
CA THR A 279 8.55 15.34 10.87
C THR A 279 8.36 14.03 11.63
N PRO A 280 9.42 13.49 12.27
CA PRO A 280 9.27 12.28 13.08
C PRO A 280 8.25 12.47 14.20
N GLY A 281 7.27 11.60 14.26
CA GLY A 281 6.19 11.62 15.26
C GLY A 281 5.60 10.23 15.47
N ILE A 282 4.66 10.10 16.41
CA ILE A 282 3.97 8.84 16.68
C ILE A 282 2.54 8.94 16.15
N LEU A 283 2.19 8.03 15.26
CA LEU A 283 0.84 7.93 14.73
C LEU A 283 0.41 6.46 14.65
N HIS A 284 -0.79 6.14 15.11
CA HIS A 284 -1.39 4.80 15.08
C HIS A 284 -0.46 3.69 15.61
N GLY A 285 0.32 3.99 16.65
CA GLY A 285 1.16 3.03 17.35
C GLY A 285 2.57 2.83 16.78
N SER A 286 3.02 3.64 15.83
CA SER A 286 4.36 3.58 15.26
C SER A 286 5.01 4.96 15.18
N ARG A 287 6.33 5.02 15.36
CA ARG A 287 7.11 6.23 15.07
C ARG A 287 7.41 6.28 13.58
N ILE A 288 6.94 7.31 12.91
CA ILE A 288 7.01 7.48 11.46
C ILE A 288 7.23 8.95 11.10
N MET A 289 7.43 9.27 9.82
CA MET A 289 7.28 10.65 9.32
C MET A 289 5.80 11.01 9.30
N VAL A 290 5.42 12.10 9.96
CA VAL A 290 4.03 12.54 10.16
C VAL A 290 3.87 13.98 9.72
N MET A 291 2.81 14.27 8.99
CA MET A 291 2.39 15.62 8.71
C MET A 291 1.77 16.22 9.98
N GLN A 292 2.51 17.04 10.68
CA GLN A 292 2.10 17.64 11.95
C GLN A 292 2.60 19.07 12.10
N SER A 293 1.83 19.87 12.84
CA SER A 293 2.22 21.22 13.25
C SER A 293 3.36 21.19 14.26
N PRO A 294 4.03 22.33 14.56
CA PRO A 294 5.02 22.40 15.65
C PRO A 294 4.48 21.97 17.00
N ASP A 295 3.17 22.09 17.23
CA ASP A 295 2.50 21.68 18.48
C ASP A 295 2.08 20.20 18.44
N GLY A 296 2.47 19.44 17.41
CA GLY A 296 2.17 18.00 17.28
C GLY A 296 0.75 17.67 16.84
N GLN A 297 -0.02 18.66 16.35
CA GLN A 297 -1.34 18.40 15.76
C GLN A 297 -1.19 17.85 14.36
N ILE A 298 -1.93 16.77 14.05
CA ILE A 298 -1.94 16.17 12.71
C ILE A 298 -2.51 17.19 11.71
N ILE A 299 -1.73 17.46 10.66
CA ILE A 299 -2.19 18.22 9.50
C ILE A 299 -2.98 17.25 8.62
N GLU A 300 -4.16 17.68 8.20
CA GLU A 300 -5.00 16.86 7.32
C GLU A 300 -4.33 16.67 5.96
N PRO A 301 -4.11 15.42 5.53
CA PRO A 301 -3.56 15.16 4.21
C PRO A 301 -4.60 15.45 3.14
N TYR A 302 -4.14 15.70 1.93
CA TYR A 302 -4.99 15.84 0.76
C TYR A 302 -4.37 15.17 -0.46
N SER A 303 -5.15 14.38 -1.17
CA SER A 303 -4.84 13.82 -2.48
C SER A 303 -6.13 13.53 -3.24
N ILE A 304 -6.10 13.66 -4.58
CA ILE A 304 -7.15 13.15 -5.45
C ILE A 304 -7.31 11.62 -5.31
N SER A 305 -6.26 10.95 -4.86
CA SER A 305 -6.21 9.51 -4.60
C SER A 305 -6.49 9.21 -3.14
N ALA A 306 -7.70 8.71 -2.83
CA ALA A 306 -8.08 8.37 -1.46
C ALA A 306 -7.19 7.27 -0.81
N GLY A 307 -6.52 6.45 -1.61
CA GLY A 307 -5.61 5.41 -1.10
C GLY A 307 -4.22 5.94 -0.68
N LEU A 308 -3.89 7.18 -1.06
CA LEU A 308 -2.67 7.87 -0.66
C LEU A 308 -2.93 9.03 0.34
N ASP A 309 -4.19 9.24 0.69
CA ASP A 309 -4.64 10.30 1.59
C ASP A 309 -4.45 9.87 3.06
N TYR A 310 -3.20 9.87 3.51
CA TYR A 310 -2.80 9.47 4.86
C TYR A 310 -1.67 10.39 5.36
N PRO A 311 -1.75 10.89 6.61
CA PRO A 311 -0.83 11.91 7.11
C PRO A 311 0.53 11.34 7.57
N GLY A 312 0.94 10.17 7.09
CA GLY A 312 2.19 9.54 7.47
C GLY A 312 2.58 8.40 6.53
N THR A 313 3.79 7.90 6.65
CA THR A 313 4.30 6.80 5.82
C THR A 313 4.93 5.72 6.70
N GLY A 314 4.80 4.46 6.30
CA GLY A 314 5.28 3.31 7.06
C GLY A 314 6.78 3.40 7.41
N PRO A 315 7.20 2.85 8.58
CA PRO A 315 8.54 3.06 9.13
C PRO A 315 9.67 2.56 8.23
N ILE A 316 9.44 1.49 7.46
CA ILE A 316 10.41 0.99 6.48
C ILE A 316 10.74 2.07 5.43
N HIS A 317 9.72 2.75 4.89
CA HIS A 317 9.91 3.79 3.86
C HIS A 317 10.52 5.05 4.45
N CYS A 318 10.13 5.43 5.67
CA CYS A 318 10.75 6.52 6.40
C CYS A 318 12.26 6.31 6.57
N ASN A 319 12.68 5.09 6.94
CA ASN A 319 14.09 4.75 7.08
C ASN A 319 14.82 4.76 5.72
N LEU A 320 14.22 4.19 4.67
CA LEU A 320 14.81 4.18 3.33
C LEU A 320 15.00 5.60 2.77
N TYR A 321 14.04 6.49 3.00
CA TYR A 321 14.15 7.90 2.65
C TYR A 321 15.24 8.60 3.47
N LYS A 322 15.21 8.47 4.79
CA LYS A 322 16.16 9.12 5.71
C LYS A 322 17.61 8.73 5.45
N THR A 323 17.85 7.49 5.07
CA THR A 323 19.18 6.95 4.78
C THR A 323 19.62 7.21 3.32
N GLY A 324 18.76 7.77 2.49
CA GLY A 324 19.04 7.98 1.07
C GLY A 324 19.05 6.69 0.22
N ARG A 325 18.55 5.57 0.78
CA ARG A 325 18.44 4.30 0.04
C ARG A 325 17.33 4.35 -1.02
N ALA A 326 16.24 5.04 -0.73
CA ALA A 326 15.18 5.29 -1.70
C ALA A 326 15.11 6.78 -2.03
N GLN A 327 14.97 7.08 -3.32
CA GLN A 327 14.58 8.39 -3.80
C GLN A 327 13.06 8.54 -3.66
N VAL A 328 12.61 9.64 -3.11
CA VAL A 328 11.19 9.98 -3.01
C VAL A 328 10.90 11.18 -3.90
N MET A 329 9.74 11.18 -4.54
CA MET A 329 9.25 12.26 -5.40
C MET A 329 7.80 12.56 -5.06
N ALA A 330 7.49 13.80 -4.73
CA ALA A 330 6.11 14.25 -4.69
C ALA A 330 5.57 14.44 -6.11
N VAL A 331 4.36 13.92 -6.32
CA VAL A 331 3.62 13.99 -7.58
C VAL A 331 2.30 14.69 -7.33
N ASN A 332 2.01 15.76 -8.04
CA ASN A 332 0.75 16.48 -7.89
C ASN A 332 -0.40 15.78 -8.64
N ASP A 333 -1.63 16.20 -8.32
CA ASP A 333 -2.85 15.58 -8.85
C ASP A 333 -2.93 15.64 -10.39
N ASN A 334 -2.53 16.78 -10.99
CA ASN A 334 -2.53 16.94 -12.44
C ASN A 334 -1.52 16.02 -13.13
N GLU A 335 -0.32 15.89 -12.57
CA GLU A 335 0.71 14.95 -13.07
C GLU A 335 0.21 13.52 -13.01
N ALA A 336 -0.45 13.14 -11.91
CA ALA A 336 -1.01 11.80 -11.75
C ALA A 336 -2.14 11.52 -12.76
N LEU A 337 -3.05 12.49 -12.97
CA LEU A 337 -4.10 12.40 -13.97
C LEU A 337 -3.52 12.26 -15.39
N GLN A 338 -2.57 13.13 -15.76
CA GLN A 338 -1.91 13.07 -17.07
C GLN A 338 -1.26 11.70 -17.32
N ALA A 339 -0.54 11.16 -16.33
CA ALA A 339 0.10 9.85 -16.42
C ALA A 339 -0.90 8.68 -16.52
N ALA A 340 -2.06 8.81 -15.87
CA ALA A 340 -3.14 7.81 -15.99
C ALA A 340 -3.68 7.76 -17.42
N PHE A 341 -3.97 8.91 -18.02
CA PHE A 341 -4.45 8.97 -19.42
C PHE A 341 -3.37 8.54 -20.38
N GLU A 342 -2.11 8.83 -20.11
CA GLU A 342 -0.99 8.37 -20.93
C GLU A 342 -0.92 6.84 -20.97
N LEU A 343 -0.91 6.16 -19.80
CA LEU A 343 -0.91 4.70 -19.75
C LEU A 343 -2.15 4.13 -20.48
N THR A 344 -3.32 4.75 -20.25
CA THR A 344 -4.57 4.31 -20.89
C THR A 344 -4.49 4.39 -22.41
N ARG A 345 -3.96 5.46 -22.97
CA ARG A 345 -3.88 5.68 -24.43
C ARG A 345 -2.74 4.88 -25.07
N LEU A 346 -1.62 4.71 -24.37
CA LEU A 346 -0.48 4.01 -24.92
C LEU A 346 -0.58 2.48 -24.76
N GLU A 347 -1.10 1.98 -23.65
CA GLU A 347 -1.08 0.53 -23.36
C GLU A 347 -2.47 -0.08 -23.13
N GLY A 348 -3.55 0.71 -23.19
CA GLY A 348 -4.91 0.23 -22.98
C GLY A 348 -5.20 -0.21 -21.53
N ILE A 349 -4.47 0.35 -20.57
CA ILE A 349 -4.59 0.01 -19.15
C ILE A 349 -5.08 1.24 -18.40
N ILE A 350 -6.24 1.15 -17.74
CA ILE A 350 -6.76 2.22 -16.85
C ILE A 350 -6.26 1.92 -15.44
N PRO A 351 -5.23 2.64 -14.95
CA PRO A 351 -4.69 2.42 -13.61
C PRO A 351 -5.59 3.03 -12.53
N ALA A 352 -5.46 2.55 -11.30
CA ALA A 352 -5.95 3.30 -10.14
C ALA A 352 -5.19 4.63 -9.99
N LEU A 353 -5.82 5.66 -9.43
CA LEU A 353 -5.19 6.96 -9.17
C LEU A 353 -3.92 6.82 -8.31
N GLU A 354 -3.90 5.87 -7.39
CA GLU A 354 -2.71 5.54 -6.61
C GLU A 354 -1.53 5.17 -7.53
N SER A 355 -1.76 4.24 -8.46
CA SER A 355 -0.73 3.77 -9.41
C SER A 355 -0.24 4.87 -10.35
N SER A 356 -1.12 5.83 -10.64
CA SER A 356 -0.81 6.96 -11.52
C SER A 356 0.27 7.88 -10.94
N HIS A 357 0.38 7.98 -9.60
CA HIS A 357 1.49 8.68 -8.95
C HIS A 357 2.84 8.03 -9.22
N ALA A 358 2.89 6.68 -9.30
CA ALA A 358 4.12 6.00 -9.71
C ALA A 358 4.46 6.27 -11.18
N LEU A 359 3.48 6.26 -12.06
CA LEU A 359 3.66 6.54 -13.50
C LEU A 359 4.15 7.97 -13.75
N ALA A 360 3.64 8.94 -13.02
CA ALA A 360 4.00 10.35 -13.16
C ALA A 360 5.44 10.69 -12.76
N MET A 361 6.16 9.75 -12.14
CA MET A 361 7.60 9.90 -11.93
C MET A 361 8.42 9.67 -13.20
N LEU A 362 7.91 8.91 -14.19
CA LEU A 362 8.64 8.59 -15.41
C LEU A 362 9.14 9.81 -16.18
N PRO A 363 8.32 10.84 -16.48
CA PRO A 363 8.78 12.03 -17.18
C PRO A 363 9.78 12.88 -16.40
N LYS A 364 9.86 12.71 -15.07
CA LYS A 364 10.81 13.42 -14.21
C LYS A 364 12.20 12.77 -14.18
N MET A 365 12.36 11.61 -14.83
CA MET A 365 13.59 10.82 -14.82
C MET A 365 14.24 10.76 -16.21
N LYS A 366 15.52 10.46 -16.21
CA LYS A 366 16.28 10.18 -17.45
C LYS A 366 16.83 8.77 -17.38
N PHE A 367 16.45 7.97 -18.35
CA PHE A 367 16.88 6.58 -18.46
C PHE A 367 17.84 6.40 -19.61
N ARG A 368 18.63 5.33 -19.56
CA ARG A 368 19.41 4.81 -20.69
C ARG A 368 18.57 3.79 -21.45
N SER A 369 18.88 3.57 -22.71
CA SER A 369 18.12 2.65 -23.58
C SER A 369 18.19 1.19 -23.14
N ASP A 370 19.17 0.82 -22.35
CA ASP A 370 19.39 -0.51 -21.79
C ASP A 370 18.89 -0.66 -20.34
N ASP A 371 18.47 0.45 -19.69
CA ASP A 371 17.90 0.40 -18.34
C ASP A 371 16.60 -0.41 -18.34
N VAL A 372 16.51 -1.35 -17.41
CA VAL A 372 15.30 -2.11 -17.10
C VAL A 372 14.61 -1.44 -15.94
N VAL A 373 13.41 -0.92 -16.18
CA VAL A 373 12.56 -0.22 -15.21
C VAL A 373 11.37 -1.11 -14.91
N VAL A 374 11.14 -1.42 -13.65
CA VAL A 374 9.91 -2.11 -13.21
C VAL A 374 9.08 -1.16 -12.38
N LEU A 375 7.84 -0.95 -12.81
CA LEU A 375 6.86 -0.11 -12.13
C LEU A 375 5.64 -0.96 -11.71
N THR A 376 5.25 -0.88 -10.44
CA THR A 376 4.09 -1.62 -9.94
C THR A 376 2.80 -0.83 -10.20
N VAL A 377 1.92 -1.39 -11.03
CA VAL A 377 0.53 -0.96 -11.19
C VAL A 377 -0.27 -1.63 -10.06
N SER A 378 -0.40 -0.92 -8.96
CA SER A 378 -0.88 -1.47 -7.67
C SER A 378 -2.37 -1.78 -7.63
N GLY A 379 -3.16 -1.19 -8.52
CA GLY A 379 -4.60 -1.40 -8.65
C GLY A 379 -5.17 -0.86 -9.94
N ARG A 380 -6.39 -1.29 -10.27
CA ARG A 380 -7.13 -0.88 -11.48
C ARG A 380 -8.02 0.33 -11.22
N GLY A 381 -8.27 1.11 -12.27
CA GLY A 381 -8.96 2.40 -12.21
C GLY A 381 -10.49 2.35 -12.30
N ASP A 382 -11.13 1.18 -12.29
CA ASP A 382 -12.60 1.09 -12.39
C ASP A 382 -13.31 1.90 -11.30
N LYS A 383 -12.74 1.94 -10.10
CA LYS A 383 -13.25 2.73 -8.98
C LYS A 383 -13.11 4.25 -9.18
N ASP A 384 -12.20 4.67 -10.05
CA ASP A 384 -11.78 6.07 -10.23
C ASP A 384 -12.37 6.72 -11.50
N LEU A 385 -13.19 5.98 -12.27
CA LEU A 385 -13.75 6.45 -13.54
C LEU A 385 -14.51 7.79 -13.41
N THR A 386 -15.26 7.98 -12.33
CA THR A 386 -15.97 9.25 -12.08
C THR A 386 -14.97 10.42 -11.96
N THR A 387 -13.87 10.22 -11.27
CA THR A 387 -12.82 11.23 -11.14
C THR A 387 -12.13 11.49 -12.47
N TYR A 388 -11.76 10.45 -13.21
CA TYR A 388 -11.17 10.59 -14.54
C TYR A 388 -12.07 11.36 -15.51
N LEU A 389 -13.37 11.03 -15.55
CA LEU A 389 -14.33 11.70 -16.40
C LEU A 389 -14.52 13.18 -16.05
N LYS A 390 -14.46 13.53 -14.77
CA LYS A 390 -14.55 14.92 -14.29
C LYS A 390 -13.37 15.76 -14.77
N HIS A 391 -12.17 15.18 -14.84
CA HIS A 391 -10.93 15.89 -15.17
C HIS A 391 -10.43 15.65 -16.59
N LYS A 392 -11.19 14.94 -17.44
CA LYS A 392 -10.77 14.57 -18.82
C LYS A 392 -10.40 15.75 -19.71
N ASP A 393 -11.02 16.91 -19.50
CA ASP A 393 -10.83 18.11 -20.33
C ASP A 393 -9.59 18.92 -19.87
N GLU A 394 -8.97 18.56 -18.76
CA GLU A 394 -7.74 19.14 -18.23
C GLU A 394 -6.47 18.42 -18.76
N ILE A 395 -6.65 17.33 -19.52
CA ILE A 395 -5.56 16.47 -19.99
C ILE A 395 -4.94 17.03 -21.27
N ASP A 396 -3.63 17.15 -21.30
CA ASP A 396 -2.89 17.44 -22.52
C ASP A 396 -2.73 16.16 -23.35
N TYR A 397 -3.65 15.98 -24.29
CA TYR A 397 -3.65 14.84 -25.21
C TYR A 397 -2.57 14.92 -26.29
N GLU A 398 -2.02 16.10 -26.58
CA GLU A 398 -0.94 16.27 -27.54
C GLU A 398 0.40 15.82 -26.98
N ALA A 399 0.56 15.85 -25.65
CA ALA A 399 1.74 15.34 -24.96
C ALA A 399 1.80 13.82 -24.86
N ILE A 400 0.69 13.12 -25.11
CA ILE A 400 0.60 11.64 -25.07
C ILE A 400 1.07 11.03 -26.37
#